data_0d506c0b04d71ff99316897042b151ea
#
_entry.id   0d506c0b04d71ff99316897042b151ea
#
_cell.length_a   1.000
_cell.length_b   1.000
_cell.length_c   1.000
_cell.angle_alpha   90.00
_cell.angle_beta   90.00
_cell.angle_gamma   90.00
#
_symmetry.space_group_name_H-M   'P 1'
#
loop_
_entity.id
_entity.type
_entity.pdbx_description
1 polymer ?
#
loop_
_entity_poly.entity_id
_entity_poly.type
_entity_poly.pdbx_seq_one_letter_code
_entity_poly.pdbx_strand_id
1 'polypeptide(L)'
;MKAIQGMFPPIVTAFKANGDIDDKLVAAEMDFALRAGVQGLSVAGSTGEGPTLCDEELRDMVQLARERAGDERPVICGVMRGCTRDAVRAGKVARDAGADALMITPTAYNVLVPDEQGMFDFYSTLSRELETPIIIYNVIPQNTITPRLFHRLLNETEHVMGIKQSVGGVPALYAMKMEVGDQGRLYAATDDMLATCYTLGACGAISAVVAAFPAECVEMWTAFNTGDLARAYAIQDKLYKPWQCIAGNQFPIRLKYALKLLGRDTGYCRSPITHLSDEEKRQIERAFENWD
;
A
#
# COMPACT_ATOMS: atom_id res chain seq x y z
N MET A 1 -13.21 16.73 -3.68
CA MET A 1 -12.16 15.65 -3.66
C MET A 1 -12.57 14.65 -2.57
N LYS A 2 -12.50 13.34 -2.83
CA LYS A 2 -12.80 12.31 -1.82
C LYS A 2 -11.79 12.38 -0.68
N ALA A 3 -12.24 12.07 0.55
CA ALA A 3 -11.33 12.00 1.68
C ALA A 3 -10.45 10.72 1.55
N ILE A 4 -9.15 10.90 1.40
CA ILE A 4 -8.20 9.79 1.34
C ILE A 4 -7.60 9.63 2.74
N GLN A 5 -8.36 8.96 3.64
CA GLN A 5 -7.93 8.63 5.01
C GLN A 5 -8.64 7.36 5.48
N GLY A 6 -8.05 6.65 6.43
CA GLY A 6 -8.57 5.37 6.93
C GLY A 6 -7.83 4.18 6.33
N MET A 7 -8.52 3.06 6.16
CA MET A 7 -7.95 1.77 5.76
C MET A 7 -8.00 1.56 4.26
N PHE A 8 -6.82 1.37 3.65
CA PHE A 8 -6.66 1.09 2.23
C PHE A 8 -5.87 -0.21 2.06
N PRO A 9 -6.53 -1.36 1.93
CA PRO A 9 -5.84 -2.61 1.65
C PRO A 9 -5.12 -2.53 0.29
N PRO A 10 -3.82 -2.83 0.23
CA PRO A 10 -3.15 -3.05 -1.03
C PRO A 10 -3.58 -4.42 -1.59
N ILE A 11 -4.51 -4.41 -2.53
CA ILE A 11 -5.10 -5.60 -3.13
C ILE A 11 -4.01 -6.45 -3.81
N VAL A 12 -4.01 -7.74 -3.56
CA VAL A 12 -3.15 -8.69 -4.28
C VAL A 12 -3.63 -8.83 -5.72
N THR A 13 -2.71 -8.87 -6.67
CA THR A 13 -3.04 -9.20 -8.06
C THR A 13 -3.03 -10.72 -8.22
N ALA A 14 -4.18 -11.33 -8.43
CA ALA A 14 -4.28 -12.75 -8.69
C ALA A 14 -3.82 -13.04 -10.13
N PHE A 15 -2.87 -13.94 -10.30
CA PHE A 15 -2.44 -14.39 -11.62
C PHE A 15 -2.87 -15.83 -11.87
N LYS A 16 -3.17 -16.13 -13.13
CA LYS A 16 -3.31 -17.49 -13.65
C LYS A 16 -1.93 -18.16 -13.75
N ALA A 17 -1.89 -19.45 -13.94
CA ALA A 17 -0.63 -20.19 -14.08
C ALA A 17 0.24 -19.75 -15.27
N ASN A 18 -0.36 -19.15 -16.29
CA ASN A 18 0.34 -18.59 -17.46
C ASN A 18 0.86 -17.16 -17.25
N GLY A 19 0.59 -16.55 -16.08
CA GLY A 19 0.99 -15.19 -15.73
C GLY A 19 0.00 -14.08 -16.11
N ASP A 20 -1.11 -14.40 -16.76
CA ASP A 20 -2.20 -13.43 -17.01
C ASP A 20 -2.94 -13.11 -15.71
N ILE A 21 -3.50 -11.91 -15.61
CA ILE A 21 -4.34 -11.53 -14.47
C ILE A 21 -5.64 -12.37 -14.47
N ASP A 22 -6.07 -12.79 -13.30
CA ASP A 22 -7.38 -13.39 -13.07
C ASP A 22 -8.32 -12.34 -12.46
N ASP A 23 -9.01 -11.60 -13.32
CA ASP A 23 -9.90 -10.50 -12.93
C ASP A 23 -10.98 -10.94 -11.94
N LYS A 24 -11.45 -12.21 -12.03
CA LYS A 24 -12.50 -12.72 -11.14
C LYS A 24 -11.98 -12.87 -9.71
N LEU A 25 -10.78 -13.41 -9.54
CA LEU A 25 -10.17 -13.54 -8.21
C LEU A 25 -9.77 -12.18 -7.65
N VAL A 26 -9.25 -11.27 -8.48
CA VAL A 26 -8.96 -9.89 -8.08
C VAL A 26 -10.23 -9.18 -7.62
N ALA A 27 -11.32 -9.26 -8.40
CA ALA A 27 -12.60 -8.66 -8.02
C ALA A 27 -13.15 -9.24 -6.71
N ALA A 28 -13.02 -10.56 -6.50
CA ALA A 28 -13.45 -11.20 -5.25
C ALA A 28 -12.70 -10.66 -4.03
N GLU A 29 -11.39 -10.41 -4.15
CA GLU A 29 -10.58 -9.80 -3.09
C GLU A 29 -10.98 -8.34 -2.82
N MET A 30 -11.22 -7.56 -3.87
CA MET A 30 -11.74 -6.19 -3.72
C MET A 30 -13.08 -6.19 -3.00
N ASP A 31 -14.01 -7.04 -3.41
CA ASP A 31 -15.33 -7.16 -2.78
C ASP A 31 -15.24 -7.61 -1.32
N PHE A 32 -14.33 -8.54 -1.01
CA PHE A 32 -14.10 -8.98 0.35
C PHE A 32 -13.67 -7.82 1.25
N ALA A 33 -12.68 -7.05 0.81
CA ALA A 33 -12.19 -5.88 1.54
C ALA A 33 -13.29 -4.80 1.69
N LEU A 34 -14.05 -4.52 0.62
CA LEU A 34 -15.13 -3.54 0.64
C LEU A 34 -16.27 -3.93 1.59
N ARG A 35 -16.62 -5.23 1.66
CA ARG A 35 -17.61 -5.74 2.64
C ARG A 35 -17.14 -5.61 4.08
N ALA A 36 -15.82 -5.68 4.33
CA ALA A 36 -15.24 -5.43 5.65
C ALA A 36 -15.31 -3.95 6.08
N GLY A 37 -15.70 -3.04 5.20
CA GLY A 37 -15.91 -1.62 5.53
C GLY A 37 -14.68 -0.75 5.34
N VAL A 38 -13.68 -1.16 4.54
CA VAL A 38 -12.52 -0.31 4.23
C VAL A 38 -12.93 0.98 3.53
N GLN A 39 -12.18 2.05 3.74
CA GLN A 39 -12.50 3.37 3.22
C GLN A 39 -12.22 3.51 1.72
N GLY A 40 -11.36 2.67 1.16
CA GLY A 40 -11.06 2.64 -0.27
C GLY A 40 -10.13 1.48 -0.62
N LEU A 41 -9.69 1.42 -1.86
CA LEU A 41 -8.81 0.36 -2.37
C LEU A 41 -7.46 0.93 -2.79
N SER A 42 -6.40 0.14 -2.61
CA SER A 42 -5.09 0.43 -3.20
C SER A 42 -4.69 -0.73 -4.12
N VAL A 43 -4.39 -0.44 -5.38
CA VAL A 43 -4.01 -1.44 -6.40
C VAL A 43 -2.60 -1.20 -6.91
N ALA A 44 -1.99 -2.21 -7.52
CA ALA A 44 -0.66 -2.14 -8.12
C ALA A 44 0.45 -1.63 -7.18
N GLY A 45 0.29 -1.79 -5.85
CA GLY A 45 1.36 -1.63 -4.88
C GLY A 45 2.32 -2.82 -4.87
N SER A 46 3.30 -2.85 -3.94
CA SER A 46 4.22 -3.99 -3.79
C SER A 46 3.48 -5.30 -3.49
N THR A 47 2.45 -5.25 -2.65
CA THR A 47 1.56 -6.38 -2.35
C THR A 47 0.83 -6.90 -3.59
N GLY A 48 0.46 -6.01 -4.50
CA GLY A 48 -0.18 -6.32 -5.78
C GLY A 48 0.81 -6.57 -6.91
N GLU A 49 2.10 -6.80 -6.60
CA GLU A 49 3.15 -7.08 -7.59
C GLU A 49 3.26 -6.00 -8.70
N GLY A 50 2.96 -4.74 -8.35
CA GLY A 50 2.88 -3.60 -9.28
C GLY A 50 4.09 -3.41 -10.20
N PRO A 51 5.36 -3.66 -9.77
CA PRO A 51 6.51 -3.61 -10.67
C PRO A 51 6.47 -4.59 -11.84
N THR A 52 5.63 -5.63 -11.77
CA THR A 52 5.49 -6.64 -12.82
C THR A 52 4.38 -6.34 -13.82
N LEU A 53 3.59 -5.28 -13.58
CA LEU A 53 2.46 -4.90 -14.42
C LEU A 53 2.91 -3.96 -15.54
N CYS A 54 2.48 -4.25 -16.78
CA CYS A 54 2.58 -3.31 -17.89
C CYS A 54 1.53 -2.18 -17.76
N ASP A 55 1.56 -1.20 -18.63
CA ASP A 55 0.67 -0.05 -18.54
C ASP A 55 -0.80 -0.43 -18.84
N GLU A 56 -1.03 -1.41 -19.72
CA GLU A 56 -2.37 -1.96 -20.02
C GLU A 56 -2.96 -2.67 -18.80
N GLU A 57 -2.17 -3.52 -18.15
CA GLU A 57 -2.59 -4.22 -16.93
C GLU A 57 -2.83 -3.25 -15.77
N LEU A 58 -2.01 -2.20 -15.68
CA LEU A 58 -2.21 -1.14 -14.70
C LEU A 58 -3.55 -0.43 -14.90
N ARG A 59 -3.88 -0.08 -16.16
CA ARG A 59 -5.18 0.50 -16.52
C ARG A 59 -6.32 -0.41 -16.10
N ASP A 60 -6.26 -1.68 -16.48
CA ASP A 60 -7.34 -2.65 -16.25
C ASP A 60 -7.57 -2.88 -14.75
N MET A 61 -6.48 -2.95 -13.96
CA MET A 61 -6.57 -3.04 -12.49
C MET A 61 -7.23 -1.82 -11.86
N VAL A 62 -6.95 -0.60 -12.35
CA VAL A 62 -7.58 0.62 -11.84
C VAL A 62 -9.05 0.68 -12.23
N GLN A 63 -9.39 0.33 -13.47
CA GLN A 63 -10.77 0.30 -13.95
C GLN A 63 -11.61 -0.71 -13.15
N LEU A 64 -11.09 -1.91 -12.92
CA LEU A 64 -11.74 -2.91 -12.08
C LEU A 64 -11.95 -2.40 -10.65
N ALA A 65 -10.93 -1.79 -10.06
CA ALA A 65 -11.03 -1.22 -8.72
C ALA A 65 -12.06 -0.08 -8.66
N ARG A 66 -12.14 0.75 -9.68
CA ARG A 66 -13.15 1.83 -9.78
C ARG A 66 -14.56 1.26 -9.91
N GLU A 67 -14.74 0.23 -10.75
CA GLU A 67 -16.02 -0.47 -10.87
C GLU A 67 -16.50 -1.04 -9.52
N ARG A 68 -15.60 -1.70 -8.79
CA ARG A 68 -15.93 -2.32 -7.49
C ARG A 68 -16.14 -1.29 -6.37
N ALA A 69 -15.28 -0.25 -6.30
CA ALA A 69 -15.35 0.80 -5.28
C ALA A 69 -16.53 1.77 -5.47
N GLY A 70 -17.04 1.87 -6.70
CA GLY A 70 -18.05 2.88 -7.07
C GLY A 70 -17.49 4.31 -6.95
N ASP A 71 -18.36 5.31 -7.01
CA ASP A 71 -17.97 6.73 -6.98
C ASP A 71 -17.64 7.24 -5.57
N GLU A 72 -18.07 6.56 -4.53
CA GLU A 72 -17.96 7.04 -3.14
C GLU A 72 -16.58 6.75 -2.53
N ARG A 73 -15.95 5.64 -2.87
CA ARG A 73 -14.71 5.19 -2.26
C ARG A 73 -13.49 5.51 -3.14
N PRO A 74 -12.41 6.09 -2.57
CA PRO A 74 -11.22 6.38 -3.34
C PRO A 74 -10.46 5.12 -3.76
N VAL A 75 -9.86 5.20 -4.96
CA VAL A 75 -8.94 4.22 -5.52
C VAL A 75 -7.54 4.84 -5.59
N ILE A 76 -6.57 4.21 -4.94
CA ILE A 76 -5.16 4.58 -4.96
C ILE A 76 -4.44 3.62 -5.91
N CYS A 77 -3.67 4.14 -6.86
CA CYS A 77 -2.86 3.31 -7.75
C CYS A 77 -1.36 3.45 -7.45
N GLY A 78 -0.67 2.33 -7.28
CA GLY A 78 0.78 2.28 -7.18
C GLY A 78 1.44 2.53 -8.55
N VAL A 79 2.45 3.43 -8.57
CA VAL A 79 3.27 3.70 -9.75
C VAL A 79 4.74 3.51 -9.38
N MET A 80 5.31 2.41 -9.85
CA MET A 80 6.68 2.01 -9.57
C MET A 80 7.44 1.89 -10.89
N ARG A 81 8.16 2.95 -11.27
CA ARG A 81 8.91 3.04 -12.54
C ARG A 81 10.31 3.59 -12.29
N GLY A 82 11.25 3.19 -13.11
CA GLY A 82 12.67 3.49 -12.94
C GLY A 82 13.11 4.89 -13.38
N CYS A 83 12.25 5.70 -13.99
CA CYS A 83 12.57 7.05 -14.42
C CYS A 83 11.34 7.95 -14.52
N THR A 84 11.56 9.28 -14.53
CA THR A 84 10.49 10.29 -14.56
C THR A 84 9.55 10.12 -15.76
N ARG A 85 10.09 9.90 -16.95
CA ARG A 85 9.28 9.73 -18.19
C ARG A 85 8.29 8.58 -18.06
N ASP A 86 8.74 7.43 -17.56
CA ASP A 86 7.91 6.23 -17.44
C ASP A 86 6.94 6.33 -16.27
N ALA A 87 7.32 7.04 -15.18
CA ALA A 87 6.43 7.33 -14.07
C ALA A 87 5.30 8.30 -14.47
N VAL A 88 5.60 9.34 -15.27
CA VAL A 88 4.58 10.24 -15.86
C VAL A 88 3.62 9.45 -16.75
N ARG A 89 4.15 8.60 -17.66
CA ARG A 89 3.32 7.80 -18.56
C ARG A 89 2.37 6.88 -17.78
N ALA A 90 2.90 6.10 -16.86
CA ALA A 90 2.10 5.18 -16.05
C ALA A 90 1.12 5.93 -15.13
N GLY A 91 1.51 7.07 -14.58
CA GLY A 91 0.64 7.94 -13.79
C GLY A 91 -0.54 8.48 -14.59
N LYS A 92 -0.33 8.92 -15.84
CA LYS A 92 -1.42 9.34 -16.74
C LYS A 92 -2.37 8.19 -17.04
N VAL A 93 -1.85 7.00 -17.32
CA VAL A 93 -2.68 5.80 -17.53
C VAL A 93 -3.56 5.50 -16.31
N ALA A 94 -2.99 5.53 -15.11
CA ALA A 94 -3.74 5.27 -13.88
C ALA A 94 -4.78 6.35 -13.58
N ARG A 95 -4.43 7.64 -13.75
CA ARG A 95 -5.35 8.76 -13.60
C ARG A 95 -6.54 8.64 -14.55
N ASP A 96 -6.25 8.44 -15.84
CA ASP A 96 -7.27 8.38 -16.90
C ASP A 96 -8.17 7.14 -16.75
N ALA A 97 -7.68 6.09 -16.10
CA ALA A 97 -8.45 4.90 -15.72
C ALA A 97 -9.34 5.11 -14.48
N GLY A 98 -9.19 6.23 -13.74
CA GLY A 98 -10.05 6.60 -12.62
C GLY A 98 -9.42 6.48 -11.23
N ALA A 99 -8.09 6.49 -11.11
CA ALA A 99 -7.43 6.61 -9.82
C ALA A 99 -7.66 8.00 -9.19
N ASP A 100 -8.03 8.04 -7.90
CA ASP A 100 -8.21 9.29 -7.15
C ASP A 100 -6.89 9.81 -6.58
N ALA A 101 -5.90 8.93 -6.41
CA ALA A 101 -4.54 9.28 -6.01
C ALA A 101 -3.52 8.29 -6.57
N LEU A 102 -2.29 8.75 -6.72
CA LEU A 102 -1.17 7.95 -7.18
C LEU A 102 -0.17 7.76 -6.04
N MET A 103 0.17 6.52 -5.74
CA MET A 103 1.17 6.17 -4.73
C MET A 103 2.49 5.82 -5.44
N ILE A 104 3.45 6.75 -5.41
CA ILE A 104 4.64 6.71 -6.28
C ILE A 104 5.90 6.49 -5.45
N THR A 105 6.71 5.47 -5.82
CA THR A 105 7.99 5.21 -5.16
C THR A 105 9.09 6.17 -5.62
N PRO A 106 10.06 6.50 -4.77
CA PRO A 106 11.35 6.98 -5.22
C PRO A 106 11.97 6.01 -6.23
N THR A 107 12.81 6.52 -7.14
CA THR A 107 13.51 5.68 -8.09
C THR A 107 14.87 5.26 -7.54
N ALA A 108 15.23 3.98 -7.65
CA ALA A 108 16.57 3.49 -7.34
C ALA A 108 16.81 2.16 -8.03
N TYR A 109 17.97 2.04 -8.65
CA TYR A 109 18.47 0.76 -9.13
C TYR A 109 20.00 0.75 -9.05
N ASN A 110 20.57 -0.06 -8.14
CA ASN A 110 22.00 -0.20 -7.95
C ASN A 110 22.72 1.16 -7.88
N VAL A 111 23.51 1.54 -8.90
CA VAL A 111 24.23 2.82 -8.99
C VAL A 111 23.35 3.98 -9.47
N LEU A 112 22.14 3.72 -9.94
CA LEU A 112 21.19 4.73 -10.42
C LEU A 112 20.32 5.21 -9.25
N VAL A 113 20.94 5.91 -8.29
CA VAL A 113 20.27 6.51 -7.14
C VAL A 113 20.37 8.02 -7.28
N PRO A 114 19.25 8.74 -7.52
CA PRO A 114 19.24 10.19 -7.55
C PRO A 114 19.61 10.80 -6.21
N ASP A 115 20.18 12.00 -6.25
CA ASP A 115 20.34 12.84 -5.06
C ASP A 115 19.01 13.51 -4.63
N GLU A 116 19.04 14.26 -3.54
CA GLU A 116 17.85 14.92 -3.00
C GLU A 116 17.22 15.90 -4.01
N GLN A 117 18.04 16.63 -4.78
CA GLN A 117 17.54 17.56 -5.81
C GLN A 117 16.89 16.80 -6.97
N GLY A 118 17.49 15.73 -7.45
CA GLY A 118 16.92 14.87 -8.47
C GLY A 118 15.57 14.26 -8.05
N MET A 119 15.43 13.92 -6.77
CA MET A 119 14.15 13.44 -6.24
C MET A 119 13.12 14.57 -6.09
N PHE A 120 13.54 15.76 -5.71
CA PHE A 120 12.67 16.94 -5.73
C PHE A 120 12.15 17.22 -7.16
N ASP A 121 13.03 17.24 -8.13
CA ASP A 121 12.68 17.49 -9.54
C ASP A 121 11.76 16.39 -10.10
N PHE A 122 11.98 15.13 -9.67
CA PHE A 122 11.12 13.99 -10.01
C PHE A 122 9.68 14.22 -9.53
N TYR A 123 9.46 14.45 -8.23
CA TYR A 123 8.10 14.64 -7.70
C TYR A 123 7.46 15.95 -8.15
N SER A 124 8.24 17.01 -8.35
CA SER A 124 7.74 18.29 -8.88
C SER A 124 7.23 18.12 -10.33
N THR A 125 7.98 17.36 -11.13
CA THR A 125 7.55 17.03 -12.50
C THR A 125 6.28 16.19 -12.49
N LEU A 126 6.21 15.17 -11.64
CA LEU A 126 5.02 14.34 -11.50
C LEU A 126 3.81 15.15 -11.05
N SER A 127 3.97 16.04 -10.06
CA SER A 127 2.91 16.92 -9.59
C SER A 127 2.33 17.75 -10.73
N ARG A 128 3.19 18.41 -11.51
CA ARG A 128 2.79 19.27 -12.63
C ARG A 128 2.14 18.49 -13.78
N GLU A 129 2.71 17.31 -14.15
CA GLU A 129 2.27 16.54 -15.31
C GLU A 129 1.03 15.69 -15.08
N LEU A 130 0.79 15.30 -13.82
CA LEU A 130 -0.29 14.37 -13.49
C LEU A 130 -1.55 15.08 -12.98
N GLU A 131 -1.40 16.25 -12.35
CA GLU A 131 -2.52 17.03 -11.78
C GLU A 131 -3.45 16.17 -10.92
N THR A 132 -2.86 15.24 -10.17
CA THR A 132 -3.57 14.21 -9.38
C THR A 132 -2.87 14.08 -8.02
N PRO A 133 -3.60 13.89 -6.93
CA PRO A 133 -3.01 13.71 -5.60
C PRO A 133 -1.93 12.64 -5.59
N ILE A 134 -0.74 12.97 -5.08
CA ILE A 134 0.42 12.08 -4.98
C ILE A 134 0.67 11.73 -3.52
N ILE A 135 0.76 10.45 -3.24
CA ILE A 135 1.25 9.87 -1.99
C ILE A 135 2.65 9.31 -2.29
N ILE A 136 3.66 9.85 -1.66
CA ILE A 136 5.02 9.32 -1.77
C ILE A 136 5.06 7.94 -1.10
N TYR A 137 5.50 6.91 -1.80
CA TYR A 137 5.68 5.58 -1.22
C TYR A 137 7.13 5.38 -0.79
N ASN A 138 7.43 5.73 0.46
CA ASN A 138 8.79 5.72 1.01
C ASN A 138 9.19 4.31 1.46
N VAL A 139 9.48 3.45 0.48
CA VAL A 139 9.75 2.01 0.68
C VAL A 139 11.11 1.56 0.15
N ILE A 140 11.84 2.42 -0.54
CA ILE A 140 13.13 2.07 -1.17
C ILE A 140 14.26 2.42 -0.19
N PRO A 141 14.94 1.42 0.43
CA PRO A 141 15.98 1.70 1.43
C PRO A 141 17.18 2.47 0.88
N GLN A 142 17.50 2.26 -0.42
CA GLN A 142 18.62 2.92 -1.10
C GLN A 142 18.34 4.39 -1.43
N ASN A 143 17.06 4.80 -1.46
CA ASN A 143 16.66 6.18 -1.79
C ASN A 143 15.43 6.57 -0.98
N THR A 144 15.63 6.85 0.29
CA THR A 144 14.55 7.28 1.19
C THR A 144 14.30 8.78 1.07
N ILE A 145 13.02 9.16 1.03
CA ILE A 145 12.63 10.56 1.15
C ILE A 145 12.82 11.00 2.60
N THR A 146 13.65 12.02 2.81
CA THR A 146 13.90 12.59 4.14
C THR A 146 12.72 13.43 4.62
N PRO A 147 12.52 13.64 5.93
CA PRO A 147 11.52 14.56 6.45
C PRO A 147 11.61 15.95 5.83
N ARG A 148 12.83 16.51 5.71
CA ARG A 148 13.09 17.81 5.09
C ARG A 148 12.67 17.86 3.63
N LEU A 149 12.99 16.83 2.83
CA LEU A 149 12.58 16.78 1.44
C LEU A 149 11.05 16.65 1.32
N PHE A 150 10.42 15.83 2.17
CA PHE A 150 8.97 15.73 2.19
C PHE A 150 8.31 17.08 2.53
N HIS A 151 8.81 17.80 3.55
CA HIS A 151 8.33 19.14 3.89
C HIS A 151 8.46 20.11 2.70
N ARG A 152 9.63 20.10 2.04
CA ARG A 152 9.86 20.91 0.85
C ARG A 152 8.87 20.59 -0.28
N LEU A 153 8.62 19.31 -0.56
CA LEU A 153 7.66 18.87 -1.57
C LEU A 153 6.23 19.31 -1.25
N LEU A 154 5.79 19.23 0.01
CA LEU A 154 4.47 19.70 0.43
C LEU A 154 4.28 21.20 0.19
N ASN A 155 5.33 22.02 0.34
CA ASN A 155 5.22 23.47 0.21
C ASN A 155 5.46 23.96 -1.22
N GLU A 156 6.23 23.26 -2.03
CA GLU A 156 6.66 23.73 -3.36
C GLU A 156 5.98 22.96 -4.51
N THR A 157 5.08 22.00 -4.22
CA THR A 157 4.30 21.29 -5.25
C THR A 157 2.81 21.31 -4.91
N GLU A 158 1.97 21.28 -5.94
CA GLU A 158 0.53 21.42 -5.77
C GLU A 158 -0.16 20.09 -5.38
N HIS A 159 0.35 18.95 -5.85
CA HIS A 159 -0.35 17.68 -5.77
C HIS A 159 0.30 16.65 -4.84
N VAL A 160 1.50 16.89 -4.30
CA VAL A 160 2.05 16.03 -3.24
C VAL A 160 1.27 16.29 -1.96
N MET A 161 0.50 15.28 -1.50
CA MET A 161 -0.40 15.42 -0.37
C MET A 161 0.01 14.62 0.87
N GLY A 162 0.87 13.64 0.72
CA GLY A 162 1.18 12.73 1.82
C GLY A 162 2.30 11.74 1.51
N ILE A 163 2.61 10.94 2.50
CA ILE A 163 3.63 9.90 2.44
C ILE A 163 3.15 8.61 3.12
N LYS A 164 3.33 7.48 2.46
CA LYS A 164 3.25 6.16 3.06
C LYS A 164 4.64 5.79 3.56
N GLN A 165 4.82 5.77 4.89
CA GLN A 165 6.12 5.55 5.51
C GLN A 165 6.33 4.07 5.84
N SER A 166 7.20 3.41 5.07
CA SER A 166 7.53 1.99 5.24
C SER A 166 8.93 1.77 5.79
N VAL A 167 9.94 2.42 5.21
CA VAL A 167 11.35 2.27 5.65
C VAL A 167 11.55 2.96 7.00
N GLY A 168 12.25 2.28 7.92
CA GLY A 168 12.57 2.83 9.25
C GLY A 168 11.42 2.78 10.26
N GLY A 169 10.26 2.23 9.86
CA GLY A 169 9.15 1.94 10.77
C GLY A 169 8.60 3.15 11.53
N VAL A 170 8.14 2.90 12.75
CA VAL A 170 7.52 3.91 13.64
C VAL A 170 8.42 5.12 13.91
N PRO A 171 9.73 4.97 14.20
CA PRO A 171 10.62 6.15 14.40
C PRO A 171 10.68 7.06 13.18
N ALA A 172 10.73 6.50 11.98
CA ALA A 172 10.76 7.29 10.75
C ALA A 172 9.42 8.01 10.49
N LEU A 173 8.28 7.37 10.76
CA LEU A 173 6.98 8.01 10.69
C LEU A 173 6.89 9.18 11.68
N TYR A 174 7.38 9.00 12.90
CA TYR A 174 7.40 10.07 13.90
C TYR A 174 8.30 11.23 13.49
N ALA A 175 9.47 10.96 12.89
CA ALA A 175 10.35 12.01 12.36
C ALA A 175 9.63 12.83 11.25
N MET A 176 8.86 12.17 10.35
CA MET A 176 8.01 12.88 9.38
C MET A 176 7.00 13.79 10.09
N LYS A 177 6.29 13.25 11.11
CA LYS A 177 5.30 14.04 11.88
C LYS A 177 5.91 15.26 12.54
N MET A 178 7.11 15.13 13.12
CA MET A 178 7.81 16.25 13.78
C MET A 178 8.20 17.35 12.79
N GLU A 179 8.56 16.99 11.56
CA GLU A 179 8.96 17.95 10.53
C GLU A 179 7.76 18.66 9.88
N VAL A 180 6.69 17.91 9.53
CA VAL A 180 5.60 18.48 8.74
C VAL A 180 4.36 18.86 9.56
N GLY A 181 4.28 18.45 10.82
CA GLY A 181 3.12 18.70 11.66
C GLY A 181 1.84 18.11 11.03
N ASP A 182 0.84 18.95 10.80
CA ASP A 182 -0.44 18.58 10.21
C ASP A 182 -0.55 18.95 8.72
N GLN A 183 0.51 19.45 8.10
CA GLN A 183 0.50 19.87 6.70
C GLN A 183 0.42 18.71 5.71
N GLY A 184 1.02 17.55 6.06
CA GLY A 184 1.06 16.37 5.19
C GLY A 184 0.32 15.18 5.78
N ARG A 185 -0.27 14.37 4.93
CA ARG A 185 -0.92 13.11 5.34
C ARG A 185 0.11 12.02 5.50
N LEU A 186 0.15 11.40 6.67
CA LEU A 186 1.03 10.28 6.99
C LEU A 186 0.21 8.98 6.98
N TYR A 187 0.59 8.02 6.14
CA TYR A 187 -0.04 6.70 6.11
C TYR A 187 0.87 5.66 6.76
N ALA A 188 0.31 4.93 7.70
CA ALA A 188 0.99 3.83 8.35
C ALA A 188 1.23 2.67 7.36
N ALA A 189 2.43 2.08 7.44
CA ALA A 189 2.82 0.90 6.70
C ALA A 189 3.74 -0.02 7.53
N THR A 190 3.78 0.19 8.84
CA THR A 190 4.39 -0.71 9.81
C THR A 190 3.30 -1.65 10.29
N ASP A 191 3.16 -2.78 9.59
CA ASP A 191 2.01 -3.68 9.63
C ASP A 191 1.67 -4.20 11.02
N ASP A 192 2.67 -4.39 11.86
CA ASP A 192 2.54 -4.88 13.26
C ASP A 192 2.40 -3.76 14.30
N MET A 193 2.37 -2.47 13.89
CA MET A 193 2.35 -1.32 14.81
C MET A 193 1.36 -0.24 14.38
N LEU A 194 0.25 -0.61 13.73
CA LEU A 194 -0.70 0.36 13.16
C LEU A 194 -1.33 1.27 14.20
N ALA A 195 -1.81 0.74 15.34
CA ALA A 195 -2.42 1.53 16.41
C ALA A 195 -1.43 2.56 16.98
N THR A 196 -0.16 2.17 17.10
CA THR A 196 0.92 3.09 17.51
C THR A 196 1.11 4.20 16.46
N CYS A 197 1.12 3.85 15.17
CA CYS A 197 1.21 4.84 14.11
C CYS A 197 0.04 5.85 14.13
N TYR A 198 -1.17 5.40 14.43
CA TYR A 198 -2.34 6.28 14.57
C TYR A 198 -2.17 7.24 15.74
N THR A 199 -1.70 6.76 16.89
CA THR A 199 -1.39 7.60 18.07
C THR A 199 -0.34 8.69 17.76
N LEU A 200 0.57 8.42 16.82
CA LEU A 200 1.58 9.37 16.35
C LEU A 200 1.11 10.25 15.19
N GLY A 201 -0.17 10.20 14.83
CA GLY A 201 -0.80 11.10 13.86
C GLY A 201 -0.90 10.57 12.44
N ALA A 202 -0.77 9.26 12.21
CA ALA A 202 -1.10 8.70 10.91
C ALA A 202 -2.61 8.83 10.63
N CYS A 203 -2.96 9.31 9.44
CA CYS A 203 -4.35 9.52 9.03
C CYS A 203 -5.04 8.24 8.52
N GLY A 204 -4.39 7.11 8.67
CA GLY A 204 -4.86 5.80 8.24
C GLY A 204 -3.69 4.90 7.85
N ALA A 205 -3.98 3.80 7.17
CA ALA A 205 -2.98 2.83 6.73
C ALA A 205 -3.16 2.42 5.27
N ILE A 206 -2.05 2.31 4.57
CA ILE A 206 -1.92 1.60 3.30
C ILE A 206 -0.95 0.45 3.60
N SER A 207 -1.44 -0.66 4.14
CA SER A 207 -0.62 -1.64 4.82
C SER A 207 -1.08 -3.05 4.47
N ALA A 208 -0.16 -3.98 4.32
CA ALA A 208 -0.47 -5.30 3.83
C ALA A 208 -1.24 -6.16 4.84
N VAL A 209 -1.12 -5.88 6.14
CA VAL A 209 -1.97 -6.49 7.16
C VAL A 209 -3.45 -6.12 6.96
N VAL A 210 -3.75 -4.95 6.37
CA VAL A 210 -5.13 -4.58 6.01
C VAL A 210 -5.67 -5.46 4.88
N ALA A 211 -4.82 -5.92 3.96
CA ALA A 211 -5.23 -6.89 2.93
C ALA A 211 -5.49 -8.28 3.54
N ALA A 212 -4.70 -8.69 4.53
CA ALA A 212 -4.90 -9.97 5.20
C ALA A 212 -6.16 -9.98 6.08
N PHE A 213 -6.33 -8.95 6.93
CA PHE A 213 -7.32 -8.86 8.00
C PHE A 213 -8.09 -7.53 7.94
N PRO A 214 -8.86 -7.29 6.86
CA PRO A 214 -9.50 -5.98 6.67
C PRO A 214 -10.53 -5.64 7.74
N ALA A 215 -11.29 -6.61 8.23
CA ALA A 215 -12.32 -6.37 9.25
C ALA A 215 -11.72 -5.94 10.59
N GLU A 216 -10.69 -6.65 11.06
CA GLU A 216 -9.97 -6.32 12.27
C GLU A 216 -9.28 -4.96 12.17
N CYS A 217 -8.69 -4.65 11.02
CA CYS A 217 -8.04 -3.35 10.81
C CYS A 217 -9.05 -2.20 10.77
N VAL A 218 -10.24 -2.40 10.20
CA VAL A 218 -11.34 -1.41 10.22
C VAL A 218 -11.85 -1.23 11.65
N GLU A 219 -12.00 -2.31 12.42
CA GLU A 219 -12.38 -2.25 13.82
C GLU A 219 -11.34 -1.49 14.65
N MET A 220 -10.04 -1.81 14.47
CA MET A 220 -8.93 -1.09 15.12
C MET A 220 -8.98 0.41 14.83
N TRP A 221 -9.19 0.79 13.57
CA TRP A 221 -9.29 2.19 13.15
C TRP A 221 -10.51 2.88 13.78
N THR A 222 -11.65 2.18 13.84
CA THR A 222 -12.88 2.69 14.46
C THR A 222 -12.67 2.89 15.96
N ALA A 223 -12.14 1.90 16.66
CA ALA A 223 -11.84 1.97 18.08
C ALA A 223 -10.90 3.14 18.40
N PHE A 224 -9.84 3.33 17.62
CA PHE A 224 -8.93 4.46 17.76
C PHE A 224 -9.68 5.80 17.62
N ASN A 225 -10.48 5.98 16.57
CA ASN A 225 -11.19 7.25 16.31
C ASN A 225 -12.31 7.54 17.31
N THR A 226 -12.83 6.53 17.99
CA THR A 226 -13.84 6.69 19.07
C THR A 226 -13.20 6.82 20.45
N GLY A 227 -11.87 6.79 20.56
CA GLY A 227 -11.13 6.93 21.80
C GLY A 227 -10.97 5.63 22.59
N ASP A 228 -11.43 4.48 22.09
CA ASP A 228 -11.21 3.16 22.70
C ASP A 228 -9.83 2.62 22.36
N LEU A 229 -8.80 3.24 22.94
CA LEU A 229 -7.42 2.85 22.70
C LEU A 229 -7.13 1.43 23.22
N ALA A 230 -7.79 1.00 24.30
CA ALA A 230 -7.61 -0.35 24.84
C ALA A 230 -8.03 -1.40 23.80
N ARG A 231 -9.18 -1.21 23.13
CA ARG A 231 -9.64 -2.08 22.05
C ARG A 231 -8.71 -2.02 20.84
N ALA A 232 -8.28 -0.83 20.42
CA ALA A 232 -7.36 -0.68 19.30
C ALA A 232 -6.05 -1.45 19.50
N TYR A 233 -5.44 -1.34 20.67
CA TYR A 233 -4.21 -2.09 21.00
C TYR A 233 -4.45 -3.59 21.17
N ALA A 234 -5.58 -4.00 21.73
CA ALA A 234 -5.93 -5.44 21.82
C ALA A 234 -6.04 -6.09 20.43
N ILE A 235 -6.56 -5.37 19.43
CA ILE A 235 -6.60 -5.85 18.06
C ILE A 235 -5.19 -5.89 17.45
N GLN A 236 -4.35 -4.89 17.67
CA GLN A 236 -2.96 -4.90 17.23
C GLN A 236 -2.22 -6.13 17.78
N ASP A 237 -2.37 -6.43 19.08
CA ASP A 237 -1.76 -7.59 19.74
C ASP A 237 -2.28 -8.91 19.13
N LYS A 238 -3.59 -9.00 18.83
CA LYS A 238 -4.18 -10.16 18.14
C LYS A 238 -3.52 -10.36 16.77
N LEU A 239 -3.29 -9.31 15.99
CA LEU A 239 -2.73 -9.37 14.65
C LEU A 239 -1.22 -9.59 14.62
N TYR A 240 -0.50 -9.28 15.70
CA TYR A 240 0.97 -9.29 15.72
C TYR A 240 1.56 -10.66 15.35
N LYS A 241 1.19 -11.73 16.07
CA LYS A 241 1.75 -13.06 15.81
C LYS A 241 1.42 -13.61 14.42
N PRO A 242 0.16 -13.59 13.96
CA PRO A 242 -0.18 -13.97 12.59
C PRO A 242 0.64 -13.20 11.56
N TRP A 243 0.76 -11.88 11.75
CA TRP A 243 1.53 -11.05 10.82
C TRP A 243 3.01 -11.44 10.78
N GLN A 244 3.66 -11.69 11.93
CA GLN A 244 5.06 -12.13 11.99
C GLN A 244 5.30 -13.46 11.24
N CYS A 245 4.29 -14.34 11.18
CA CYS A 245 4.37 -15.58 10.42
C CYS A 245 4.22 -15.35 8.91
N ILE A 246 3.45 -14.33 8.49
CA ILE A 246 3.20 -14.00 7.08
C ILE A 246 4.32 -13.14 6.51
N ALA A 247 4.82 -12.18 7.26
CA ALA A 247 5.87 -11.26 6.82
C ALA A 247 7.17 -12.00 6.45
N GLY A 248 7.98 -11.42 5.58
CA GLY A 248 9.27 -11.99 5.20
C GLY A 248 9.65 -11.72 3.75
N ASN A 249 10.72 -12.38 3.32
CA ASN A 249 11.14 -12.36 1.91
C ASN A 249 10.07 -13.01 1.02
N GLN A 250 10.06 -12.62 -0.26
CA GLN A 250 9.05 -13.09 -1.21
C GLN A 250 7.61 -12.84 -0.74
N PHE A 251 7.42 -11.74 -0.07
CA PHE A 251 6.19 -11.38 0.64
C PHE A 251 4.89 -11.63 -0.16
N PRO A 252 4.74 -11.30 -1.46
CA PRO A 252 3.48 -11.51 -2.17
C PRO A 252 3.00 -12.97 -2.12
N ILE A 253 3.89 -13.95 -2.30
CA ILE A 253 3.50 -15.37 -2.28
C ILE A 253 3.18 -15.87 -0.86
N ARG A 254 3.85 -15.32 0.17
CA ARG A 254 3.56 -15.63 1.58
C ARG A 254 2.16 -15.15 1.95
N LEU A 255 1.82 -13.92 1.57
CA LEU A 255 0.49 -13.37 1.81
C LEU A 255 -0.58 -14.17 1.05
N LYS A 256 -0.39 -14.46 -0.24
CA LYS A 256 -1.35 -15.27 -1.02
C LYS A 256 -1.59 -16.65 -0.40
N TYR A 257 -0.54 -17.28 0.13
CA TYR A 257 -0.66 -18.55 0.83
C TYR A 257 -1.50 -18.39 2.13
N ALA A 258 -1.26 -17.35 2.90
CA ALA A 258 -2.04 -17.03 4.09
C ALA A 258 -3.52 -16.76 3.75
N LEU A 259 -3.80 -16.00 2.69
CA LEU A 259 -5.16 -15.72 2.21
C LEU A 259 -5.88 -17.01 1.82
N LYS A 260 -5.18 -17.94 1.16
CA LYS A 260 -5.73 -19.25 0.82
C LYS A 260 -6.12 -20.07 2.06
N LEU A 261 -5.31 -20.03 3.13
CA LEU A 261 -5.67 -20.68 4.40
C LEU A 261 -6.91 -20.06 5.05
N LEU A 262 -7.15 -18.77 4.81
CA LEU A 262 -8.36 -18.04 5.21
C LEU A 262 -9.54 -18.23 4.24
N GLY A 263 -9.46 -19.18 3.30
CA GLY A 263 -10.53 -19.49 2.33
C GLY A 263 -10.63 -18.49 1.18
N ARG A 264 -9.61 -17.66 0.94
CA ARG A 264 -9.55 -16.64 -0.11
C ARG A 264 -8.55 -17.06 -1.18
N ASP A 265 -9.02 -17.55 -2.32
CA ASP A 265 -8.15 -17.91 -3.44
C ASP A 265 -7.68 -16.65 -4.18
N THR A 266 -6.39 -16.45 -4.24
CA THR A 266 -5.73 -15.30 -4.88
C THR A 266 -4.79 -15.73 -6.00
N GLY A 267 -4.95 -16.94 -6.53
CA GLY A 267 -4.18 -17.47 -7.65
C GLY A 267 -2.68 -17.57 -7.38
N TYR A 268 -1.90 -17.31 -8.40
CA TYR A 268 -0.45 -17.40 -8.37
C TYR A 268 0.22 -16.02 -8.26
N CYS A 269 1.49 -15.98 -7.88
CA CYS A 269 2.36 -14.83 -8.14
C CYS A 269 2.92 -14.93 -9.56
N ARG A 270 3.29 -13.79 -10.14
CA ARG A 270 3.99 -13.77 -11.43
C ARG A 270 5.44 -14.24 -11.24
N SER A 271 5.92 -15.07 -12.17
CA SER A 271 7.33 -15.50 -12.20
C SER A 271 8.27 -14.28 -12.17
N PRO A 272 9.42 -14.35 -11.45
CA PRO A 272 10.06 -15.53 -10.86
C PRO A 272 9.68 -15.88 -9.41
N ILE A 273 8.71 -15.19 -8.79
CA ILE A 273 8.26 -15.50 -7.42
C ILE A 273 7.18 -16.58 -7.50
N THR A 274 7.61 -17.86 -7.48
CA THR A 274 6.68 -18.97 -7.76
C THR A 274 6.67 -20.08 -6.71
N HIS A 275 7.52 -19.98 -5.68
CA HIS A 275 7.71 -21.11 -4.76
C HIS A 275 7.86 -20.65 -3.30
N LEU A 276 7.16 -21.35 -2.40
CA LEU A 276 7.40 -21.36 -0.96
C LEU A 276 7.93 -22.73 -0.57
N SER A 277 8.97 -22.76 0.25
CA SER A 277 9.45 -23.98 0.88
C SER A 277 8.41 -24.53 1.86
N ASP A 278 8.50 -25.83 2.15
CA ASP A 278 7.60 -26.47 3.13
C ASP A 278 7.80 -25.89 4.54
N GLU A 279 8.99 -25.39 4.87
CA GLU A 279 9.23 -24.71 6.14
C GLU A 279 8.50 -23.35 6.21
N GLU A 280 8.54 -22.56 5.13
CA GLU A 280 7.79 -21.29 5.06
C GLU A 280 6.28 -21.52 5.12
N LYS A 281 5.75 -22.56 4.44
CA LYS A 281 4.35 -22.94 4.55
C LYS A 281 3.96 -23.27 5.99
N ARG A 282 4.72 -24.15 6.67
CA ARG A 282 4.49 -24.47 8.07
C ARG A 282 4.58 -23.25 9.00
N GLN A 283 5.49 -22.31 8.71
CA GLN A 283 5.58 -21.07 9.45
C GLN A 283 4.30 -20.25 9.32
N ILE A 284 3.75 -20.14 8.11
CA ILE A 284 2.51 -19.40 7.86
C ILE A 284 1.30 -20.15 8.48
N GLU A 285 1.25 -21.47 8.37
CA GLU A 285 0.18 -22.30 8.94
C GLU A 285 0.06 -22.09 10.46
N ARG A 286 1.17 -21.95 11.17
CA ARG A 286 1.19 -21.62 12.61
C ARG A 286 0.49 -20.31 12.96
N ALA A 287 0.38 -19.37 11.99
CA ALA A 287 -0.36 -18.13 12.20
C ALA A 287 -1.85 -18.37 12.51
N PHE A 288 -2.38 -19.50 12.04
CA PHE A 288 -3.81 -19.80 12.06
C PHE A 288 -4.18 -20.98 12.97
N GLU A 289 -3.22 -21.61 13.68
CA GLU A 289 -3.49 -22.73 14.59
C GLU A 289 -4.49 -22.40 15.71
N ASN A 290 -4.61 -21.12 16.09
CA ASN A 290 -5.52 -20.62 17.12
C ASN A 290 -6.24 -19.33 16.63
N TRP A 291 -6.50 -19.24 15.34
CA TRP A 291 -7.20 -18.11 14.76
C TRP A 291 -8.70 -18.39 14.71
N ASP A 292 -9.45 -17.79 15.64
CA ASP A 292 -10.91 -17.80 15.72
C ASP A 292 -11.51 -16.42 15.39
#